data_3fd6134c3a4e97a96eaedba710dc4ae3
#
_entry.id   3fd6134c3a4e97a96eaedba710dc4ae3
#
_cell.length_a   1.000
_cell.length_b   1.000
_cell.length_c   1.000
_cell.angle_alpha   90.00
_cell.angle_beta   90.00
_cell.angle_gamma   90.00
#
_symmetry.space_group_name_H-M   'P 1'
#
loop_
_entity.id
_entity.type
_entity.pdbx_description
1 polymer ?
#
loop_
_entity_poly.entity_id
_entity_poly.type
_entity_poly.pdbx_seq_one_letter_code
_entity_poly.pdbx_strand_id
1 'polypeptide(L)'
;MAIKVFQHFLCICLFSLAIPLPSHASQSKPKAENTTSFDFIKHLEGGRKGQKVKGLQQLKTYLQEFGYINYSPNKTRANDDDFDDSLEAAVKTYQFNYHLKTTGTLDAQTVSQMTAPRCGVPDISNGTNWMQVGKNVPSHTQNAIHTVSHFSFFKGNPKWPSTRDRLTYAFAPGTSSDAISAVAKAFNTWASQTQFRFSQSQNFVSADFKIGFYIGDHGDGAPFAGPNGALAHSFAPPDGRLHYNGDQSFSVNPIAGSFHLETVALHEIGHLLGLQHSSVQDAIMWPSIPAATIKGLHAEDIQGFNNSPDVEPIRFSSYVFQCNV
;
A
#
# COMPACT_ATOMS: atom_id res chain seq x y z
N MET A 1 -91.95 28.74 21.48
CA MET A 1 -91.16 28.03 22.47
C MET A 1 -89.73 28.03 21.99
N ALA A 2 -88.93 28.98 22.44
CA ALA A 2 -87.57 29.21 21.94
C ALA A 2 -86.56 28.78 23.01
N ILE A 3 -85.72 27.83 22.69
CA ILE A 3 -84.58 27.36 23.53
C ILE A 3 -83.37 28.12 23.10
N LYS A 4 -82.82 28.95 24.00
CA LYS A 4 -81.56 29.66 23.84
C LYS A 4 -80.41 28.69 24.15
N VAL A 5 -79.51 28.43 23.18
CA VAL A 5 -78.26 27.69 23.41
C VAL A 5 -77.21 28.75 23.74
N PHE A 6 -76.60 28.63 24.90
CA PHE A 6 -75.51 29.44 25.41
C PHE A 6 -74.16 28.84 24.86
N GLN A 7 -73.48 29.62 24.06
CA GLN A 7 -72.20 29.23 23.51
C GLN A 7 -71.06 29.80 24.39
N HIS A 8 -70.38 28.93 25.11
CA HIS A 8 -69.18 29.27 25.90
C HIS A 8 -67.94 29.24 24.99
N PHE A 9 -67.36 30.40 24.74
CA PHE A 9 -66.07 30.56 24.13
C PHE A 9 -64.99 30.22 25.20
N LEU A 10 -64.27 29.10 25.02
CA LEU A 10 -63.12 28.75 25.83
C LEU A 10 -61.88 29.33 25.12
N CYS A 11 -61.31 30.39 25.69
CA CYS A 11 -60.07 30.99 25.20
C CYS A 11 -58.87 30.18 25.72
N ILE A 12 -58.30 29.34 24.87
CA ILE A 12 -57.06 28.59 25.21
C ILE A 12 -55.87 29.47 24.86
N CYS A 13 -55.25 30.08 25.86
CA CYS A 13 -53.93 30.71 25.73
C CYS A 13 -52.85 29.66 25.58
N LEU A 14 -52.36 29.47 24.35
CA LEU A 14 -51.16 28.68 24.08
C LEU A 14 -49.93 29.48 24.50
N PHE A 15 -49.37 29.16 25.66
CA PHE A 15 -48.03 29.58 26.03
C PHE A 15 -47.03 28.74 25.23
N SER A 16 -46.43 29.31 24.21
CA SER A 16 -45.29 28.73 23.50
C SER A 16 -44.07 28.78 24.43
N LEU A 17 -43.74 27.68 25.08
CA LEU A 17 -42.45 27.51 25.71
C LEU A 17 -41.41 27.39 24.58
N ALA A 18 -40.67 28.44 24.31
CA ALA A 18 -39.45 28.39 23.51
C ALA A 18 -38.36 27.65 24.33
N ILE A 19 -38.17 26.37 24.06
CA ILE A 19 -37.00 25.62 24.56
C ILE A 19 -35.82 26.10 23.74
N PRO A 20 -34.75 26.68 24.34
CA PRO A 20 -33.53 26.97 23.58
C PRO A 20 -32.90 25.63 23.17
N LEU A 21 -32.83 25.36 21.87
CA LEU A 21 -31.99 24.30 21.30
C LEU A 21 -30.55 24.59 21.66
N PRO A 22 -29.80 23.63 22.23
CA PRO A 22 -28.40 23.80 22.43
C PRO A 22 -27.74 23.99 21.04
N SER A 23 -27.13 25.15 20.81
CA SER A 23 -26.25 25.36 19.67
C SER A 23 -25.14 24.34 19.77
N HIS A 24 -25.14 23.32 18.91
CA HIS A 24 -23.97 22.53 18.70
C HIS A 24 -22.87 23.45 18.15
N ALA A 25 -22.05 23.97 19.04
CA ALA A 25 -20.76 24.48 18.65
C ALA A 25 -20.07 23.36 17.88
N SER A 26 -19.90 23.55 16.58
CA SER A 26 -19.03 22.73 15.76
C SER A 26 -17.66 22.75 16.42
N GLN A 27 -17.35 21.71 17.19
CA GLN A 27 -15.98 21.48 17.63
C GLN A 27 -15.20 21.26 16.34
N SER A 28 -14.40 22.27 15.95
CA SER A 28 -13.37 22.10 14.94
C SER A 28 -12.56 20.87 15.36
N LYS A 29 -12.61 19.80 14.54
CA LYS A 29 -11.70 18.69 14.69
C LYS A 29 -10.30 19.28 14.88
N PRO A 30 -9.53 18.84 15.89
CA PRO A 30 -8.15 19.28 16.03
C PRO A 30 -7.48 19.04 14.68
N LYS A 31 -6.79 20.08 14.19
CA LYS A 31 -5.97 20.02 12.99
C LYS A 31 -5.10 18.77 13.15
N ALA A 32 -5.31 17.76 12.29
CA ALA A 32 -4.53 16.54 12.35
C ALA A 32 -3.06 16.96 12.28
N GLU A 33 -2.31 16.75 13.36
CA GLU A 33 -0.87 16.77 13.27
C GLU A 33 -0.50 15.85 12.14
N ASN A 34 0.44 16.25 11.28
CA ASN A 34 0.98 15.43 10.20
C ASN A 34 1.75 14.25 10.82
N THR A 35 1.02 13.32 11.42
CA THR A 35 1.60 12.06 11.88
C THR A 35 1.87 11.24 10.62
N THR A 36 3.14 10.97 10.36
CA THR A 36 3.56 10.08 9.28
C THR A 36 3.33 8.64 9.70
N SER A 37 3.16 7.74 8.74
CA SER A 37 3.13 6.30 9.00
C SER A 37 4.35 5.91 9.85
N PHE A 38 4.14 5.04 10.83
CA PHE A 38 5.20 4.52 11.71
C PHE A 38 5.96 5.57 12.54
N ASP A 39 5.36 6.72 12.87
CA ASP A 39 5.96 7.80 13.68
C ASP A 39 6.50 7.37 15.05
N PHE A 40 6.00 6.24 15.56
CA PHE A 40 6.50 5.66 16.81
C PHE A 40 7.99 5.28 16.75
N ILE A 41 8.60 5.18 15.56
CA ILE A 41 10.02 4.86 15.40
C ILE A 41 10.92 6.10 15.68
N LYS A 42 10.38 7.31 15.53
CA LYS A 42 11.17 8.57 15.64
C LYS A 42 11.96 8.70 16.94
N HIS A 43 11.36 8.32 18.06
CA HIS A 43 12.02 8.43 19.36
C HIS A 43 13.14 7.39 19.57
N LEU A 44 13.31 6.43 18.66
CA LEU A 44 14.35 5.42 18.69
C LEU A 44 15.64 5.86 17.98
N GLU A 45 15.69 7.09 17.44
CA GLU A 45 16.86 7.61 16.76
C GLU A 45 18.11 7.54 17.68
N GLY A 46 19.25 7.12 17.12
CA GLY A 46 20.50 6.88 17.83
C GLY A 46 20.59 5.50 18.51
N GLY A 47 19.52 4.71 18.48
CA GLY A 47 19.48 3.37 19.01
C GLY A 47 20.49 2.43 18.32
N ARG A 48 21.21 1.63 19.12
CA ARG A 48 22.25 0.69 18.65
C ARG A 48 22.38 -0.50 19.56
N LYS A 49 23.03 -1.55 19.05
CA LYS A 49 23.28 -2.79 19.77
C LYS A 49 23.83 -2.58 21.17
N GLY A 50 23.31 -3.37 22.11
CA GLY A 50 23.67 -3.35 23.52
C GLY A 50 22.88 -2.34 24.36
N GLN A 51 22.02 -1.54 23.73
CA GLN A 51 21.13 -0.60 24.44
C GLN A 51 19.77 -1.24 24.73
N LYS A 52 19.13 -0.72 25.77
CA LYS A 52 17.74 -1.00 26.09
C LYS A 52 16.95 0.29 25.99
N VAL A 53 16.06 0.38 25.00
CA VAL A 53 15.30 1.58 24.69
C VAL A 53 13.83 1.23 24.58
N LYS A 54 12.97 1.88 25.37
CA LYS A 54 11.53 1.67 25.36
C LYS A 54 10.99 1.90 23.95
N GLY A 55 10.23 0.94 23.42
CA GLY A 55 9.65 0.99 22.07
C GLY A 55 10.40 0.14 21.04
N LEU A 56 11.55 -0.46 21.38
CA LEU A 56 12.24 -1.38 20.47
C LEU A 56 11.40 -2.62 20.17
N GLN A 57 10.52 -3.04 21.07
CA GLN A 57 9.54 -4.09 20.81
C GLN A 57 8.66 -3.76 19.58
N GLN A 58 8.18 -2.51 19.47
CA GLN A 58 7.36 -2.09 18.34
C GLN A 58 8.17 -2.07 17.03
N LEU A 59 9.44 -1.64 17.10
CA LEU A 59 10.35 -1.72 15.95
C LEU A 59 10.60 -3.17 15.52
N LYS A 60 10.76 -4.10 16.46
CA LYS A 60 10.88 -5.53 16.17
C LYS A 60 9.65 -6.06 15.45
N THR A 61 8.45 -5.66 15.89
CA THR A 61 7.18 -6.01 15.24
C THR A 61 7.14 -5.46 13.81
N TYR A 62 7.50 -4.18 13.61
CA TYR A 62 7.61 -3.57 12.28
C TYR A 62 8.57 -4.36 11.36
N LEU A 63 9.78 -4.66 11.84
CA LEU A 63 10.76 -5.39 11.06
C LEU A 63 10.34 -6.84 10.79
N GLN A 64 9.55 -7.44 11.69
CA GLN A 64 8.97 -8.77 11.50
C GLN A 64 7.85 -8.75 10.46
N GLU A 65 6.99 -7.74 10.47
CA GLU A 65 5.92 -7.55 9.47
C GLU A 65 6.49 -7.49 8.06
N PHE A 66 7.59 -6.76 7.86
CA PHE A 66 8.24 -6.65 6.56
C PHE A 66 9.31 -7.72 6.27
N GLY A 67 9.46 -8.71 7.16
CA GLY A 67 10.28 -9.91 6.95
C GLY A 67 11.76 -9.77 7.28
N TYR A 68 12.20 -8.64 7.85
CA TYR A 68 13.61 -8.38 8.19
C TYR A 68 14.11 -9.17 9.38
N ILE A 69 13.23 -9.54 10.30
CA ILE A 69 13.56 -10.29 11.51
C ILE A 69 12.55 -11.43 11.72
N ASN A 70 13.01 -12.53 12.22
CA ASN A 70 12.16 -13.65 12.60
C ASN A 70 12.60 -14.16 13.97
N TYR A 71 11.81 -13.86 14.98
CA TYR A 71 11.97 -14.46 16.29
C TYR A 71 11.17 -15.75 16.36
N SER A 72 11.86 -16.86 16.69
CA SER A 72 11.17 -18.12 16.97
C SER A 72 10.13 -17.92 18.09
N PRO A 73 8.93 -18.52 17.99
CA PRO A 73 7.85 -18.37 18.99
C PRO A 73 8.27 -18.64 20.44
N ASN A 74 9.34 -19.43 20.63
CA ASN A 74 9.87 -19.79 21.96
C ASN A 74 10.94 -18.82 22.49
N LYS A 75 11.28 -17.74 21.76
CA LYS A 75 12.25 -16.75 22.23
C LYS A 75 11.54 -15.53 22.79
N THR A 76 11.65 -15.30 24.08
CA THR A 76 11.14 -14.13 24.81
C THR A 76 11.66 -12.78 24.29
N ARG A 77 12.67 -12.79 23.40
CA ARG A 77 13.35 -11.62 22.85
C ARG A 77 12.55 -10.80 21.83
N ALA A 78 11.47 -11.36 21.28
CA ALA A 78 10.59 -10.62 20.38
C ALA A 78 9.86 -9.46 21.09
N ASN A 79 9.60 -9.63 22.37
CA ASN A 79 8.74 -8.77 23.18
C ASN A 79 9.53 -7.96 24.22
N ASP A 80 10.84 -7.80 24.05
CA ASP A 80 11.66 -6.96 24.91
C ASP A 80 12.17 -5.70 24.20
N ASP A 81 12.63 -4.76 24.99
CA ASP A 81 13.20 -3.50 24.51
C ASP A 81 14.74 -3.54 24.41
N ASP A 82 15.33 -4.73 24.25
CA ASP A 82 16.78 -4.89 24.09
C ASP A 82 17.17 -4.81 22.60
N PHE A 83 18.18 -4.02 22.28
CA PHE A 83 18.77 -3.96 20.96
C PHE A 83 19.82 -5.09 20.83
N ASP A 84 19.38 -6.26 20.39
CA ASP A 84 20.19 -7.46 20.30
C ASP A 84 20.88 -7.61 18.93
N ASP A 85 21.67 -8.71 18.76
CA ASP A 85 22.35 -9.04 17.49
C ASP A 85 21.39 -9.23 16.33
N SER A 86 20.23 -9.81 16.60
CA SER A 86 19.20 -10.06 15.57
C SER A 86 18.60 -8.76 15.04
N LEU A 87 18.34 -7.82 15.95
CA LEU A 87 17.85 -6.49 15.58
C LEU A 87 18.91 -5.70 14.81
N GLU A 88 20.19 -5.75 15.22
CA GLU A 88 21.29 -5.12 14.47
C GLU A 88 21.38 -5.66 13.06
N ALA A 89 21.32 -6.98 12.88
CA ALA A 89 21.36 -7.62 11.57
C ALA A 89 20.15 -7.23 10.70
N ALA A 90 18.95 -7.16 11.29
CA ALA A 90 17.75 -6.71 10.61
C ALA A 90 17.84 -5.24 10.14
N VAL A 91 18.34 -4.35 11.00
CA VAL A 91 18.58 -2.93 10.65
C VAL A 91 19.59 -2.82 9.51
N LYS A 92 20.70 -3.57 9.55
CA LYS A 92 21.68 -3.61 8.46
C LYS A 92 21.06 -4.08 7.14
N THR A 93 20.25 -5.12 7.16
CA THR A 93 19.55 -5.62 5.98
C THR A 93 18.56 -4.57 5.43
N TYR A 94 17.81 -3.91 6.31
CA TYR A 94 16.92 -2.81 5.92
C TYR A 94 17.71 -1.68 5.26
N GLN A 95 18.75 -1.18 5.92
CA GLN A 95 19.63 -0.13 5.37
C GLN A 95 20.18 -0.50 3.99
N PHE A 96 20.62 -1.74 3.81
CA PHE A 96 21.11 -2.22 2.52
C PHE A 96 20.03 -2.21 1.45
N ASN A 97 18.82 -2.68 1.76
CA ASN A 97 17.69 -2.70 0.83
C ASN A 97 17.29 -1.29 0.35
N TYR A 98 17.35 -0.32 1.26
CA TYR A 98 16.98 1.07 0.98
C TYR A 98 18.17 1.97 0.58
N HIS A 99 19.31 1.39 0.21
CA HIS A 99 20.52 2.10 -0.24
C HIS A 99 21.08 3.09 0.81
N LEU A 100 20.83 2.83 2.08
CA LEU A 100 21.37 3.59 3.19
C LEU A 100 22.74 3.06 3.60
N LYS A 101 23.51 3.86 4.33
CA LYS A 101 24.77 3.39 4.93
C LYS A 101 24.47 2.26 5.92
N THR A 102 25.07 1.09 5.72
CA THR A 102 24.83 -0.12 6.52
C THR A 102 25.56 -0.06 7.86
N THR A 103 25.05 0.76 8.77
CA THR A 103 25.66 1.00 10.10
C THR A 103 25.16 0.02 11.16
N GLY A 104 23.97 -0.51 11.03
CA GLY A 104 23.26 -1.26 12.06
C GLY A 104 22.74 -0.39 13.22
N THR A 105 22.81 0.93 13.07
CA THR A 105 22.33 1.91 14.03
C THR A 105 21.05 2.57 13.47
N LEU A 106 20.14 2.96 14.33
CA LEU A 106 18.98 3.76 13.95
C LEU A 106 19.39 5.23 13.78
N ASP A 107 20.23 5.51 12.77
CA ASP A 107 20.60 6.88 12.44
C ASP A 107 19.40 7.64 11.84
N ALA A 108 19.52 8.98 11.74
CA ALA A 108 18.44 9.84 11.26
C ALA A 108 17.90 9.44 9.87
N GLN A 109 18.78 9.00 8.96
CA GLN A 109 18.36 8.55 7.62
C GLN A 109 17.57 7.23 7.69
N THR A 110 18.01 6.30 8.53
CA THR A 110 17.33 5.02 8.75
C THR A 110 15.95 5.25 9.36
N VAL A 111 15.85 6.07 10.39
CA VAL A 111 14.58 6.42 11.04
C VAL A 111 13.64 7.13 10.05
N SER A 112 14.16 8.11 9.30
CA SER A 112 13.38 8.81 8.27
C SER A 112 12.80 7.86 7.23
N GLN A 113 13.59 6.88 6.76
CA GLN A 113 13.12 5.89 5.80
C GLN A 113 12.10 4.90 6.42
N MET A 114 12.32 4.46 7.66
CA MET A 114 11.39 3.55 8.35
C MET A 114 10.04 4.21 8.67
N THR A 115 10.02 5.52 8.86
CA THR A 115 8.79 6.29 9.11
C THR A 115 8.08 6.71 7.81
N ALA A 116 8.69 6.49 6.65
CA ALA A 116 8.06 6.81 5.38
C ALA A 116 6.81 5.94 5.12
N PRO A 117 5.73 6.53 4.62
CA PRO A 117 4.54 5.78 4.21
C PRO A 117 4.87 4.72 3.18
N ARG A 118 4.34 3.52 3.35
CA ARG A 118 4.69 2.38 2.49
C ARG A 118 3.55 1.38 2.30
N CYS A 119 3.70 0.54 1.29
CA CYS A 119 2.92 -0.67 1.07
C CYS A 119 3.13 -1.68 2.22
N GLY A 120 2.08 -2.45 2.54
CA GLY A 120 2.09 -3.48 3.58
C GLY A 120 2.65 -4.83 3.14
N VAL A 121 2.94 -5.03 1.86
CA VAL A 121 3.56 -6.28 1.38
C VAL A 121 4.99 -6.40 1.94
N PRO A 122 5.39 -7.59 2.45
CA PRO A 122 6.73 -7.78 2.99
C PRO A 122 7.83 -7.69 1.93
N ASP A 123 8.95 -7.05 2.28
CA ASP A 123 10.15 -6.98 1.44
C ASP A 123 10.92 -8.31 1.41
N ILE A 124 10.80 -9.09 2.49
CA ILE A 124 11.42 -10.40 2.63
C ILE A 124 10.34 -11.41 3.00
N SER A 125 10.20 -12.46 2.21
CA SER A 125 9.25 -13.53 2.50
C SER A 125 9.84 -14.90 2.21
N ASN A 126 9.56 -15.88 3.07
CA ASN A 126 10.07 -17.25 2.95
C ASN A 126 11.60 -17.34 2.76
N GLY A 127 12.36 -16.44 3.41
CA GLY A 127 13.82 -16.37 3.32
C GLY A 127 14.35 -15.73 2.03
N THR A 128 13.50 -15.25 1.14
CA THR A 128 13.91 -14.53 -0.08
C THR A 128 13.79 -13.04 0.15
N ASN A 129 14.88 -12.30 -0.04
CA ASN A 129 14.91 -10.85 -0.01
C ASN A 129 14.66 -10.31 -1.42
N TRP A 130 13.41 -9.88 -1.66
CA TRP A 130 12.96 -9.46 -2.98
C TRP A 130 13.60 -8.16 -3.45
N MET A 131 13.97 -7.28 -2.52
CA MET A 131 14.69 -6.03 -2.80
C MET A 131 16.12 -6.26 -3.33
N GLN A 132 16.60 -7.51 -3.40
CA GLN A 132 17.97 -7.86 -3.84
C GLN A 132 18.01 -8.86 -4.99
N VAL A 133 16.88 -9.39 -5.40
CA VAL A 133 16.82 -10.30 -6.55
C VAL A 133 17.25 -9.54 -7.80
N GLY A 134 18.22 -10.09 -8.53
CA GLY A 134 18.82 -9.47 -9.71
C GLY A 134 20.18 -8.78 -9.50
N LYS A 135 20.57 -8.46 -8.26
CA LYS A 135 21.89 -7.87 -7.99
C LYS A 135 23.07 -8.89 -8.05
N ASN A 136 22.78 -10.18 -7.98
CA ASN A 136 23.78 -11.26 -7.82
C ASN A 136 23.83 -12.23 -9.01
N VAL A 137 23.63 -11.80 -10.25
CA VAL A 137 23.96 -12.66 -11.41
C VAL A 137 25.46 -12.54 -11.68
N PRO A 138 26.27 -13.58 -11.42
CA PRO A 138 27.69 -13.55 -11.77
C PRO A 138 27.83 -13.38 -13.29
N SER A 139 28.52 -12.33 -13.71
CA SER A 139 28.86 -12.07 -15.11
C SER A 139 29.88 -13.12 -15.58
N HIS A 140 29.40 -14.21 -16.17
CA HIS A 140 30.29 -15.22 -16.82
C HIS A 140 30.20 -15.22 -18.34
N THR A 141 29.64 -14.22 -18.98
CA THR A 141 29.73 -14.06 -20.44
C THR A 141 30.06 -12.62 -20.80
N GLN A 142 31.32 -12.44 -21.25
CA GLN A 142 31.76 -11.20 -21.91
C GLN A 142 30.96 -11.07 -23.21
N ASN A 143 30.34 -9.90 -23.42
CA ASN A 143 29.62 -9.42 -24.63
C ASN A 143 28.08 -9.45 -24.65
N ALA A 144 27.39 -9.48 -23.52
CA ALA A 144 25.99 -9.07 -23.50
C ALA A 144 25.85 -7.76 -22.71
N ILE A 145 25.07 -6.81 -23.20
CA ILE A 145 24.60 -5.68 -22.41
C ILE A 145 23.68 -6.28 -21.35
N HIS A 146 24.24 -6.57 -20.18
CA HIS A 146 23.48 -7.10 -19.06
C HIS A 146 22.70 -5.97 -18.43
N THR A 147 21.43 -5.83 -18.79
CA THR A 147 20.44 -5.16 -17.96
C THR A 147 20.29 -6.00 -16.71
N VAL A 148 20.85 -5.55 -15.59
CA VAL A 148 20.65 -6.17 -14.29
C VAL A 148 19.17 -5.99 -13.95
N SER A 149 18.45 -7.08 -13.82
CA SER A 149 17.03 -7.08 -13.50
C SER A 149 16.86 -6.81 -12.01
N HIS A 150 16.27 -5.68 -11.63
CA HIS A 150 16.06 -5.29 -10.22
C HIS A 150 14.65 -5.63 -9.71
N PHE A 151 13.82 -6.26 -10.56
CA PHE A 151 12.48 -6.70 -10.19
C PHE A 151 12.48 -8.15 -9.71
N SER A 152 11.46 -8.51 -8.96
CA SER A 152 11.25 -9.87 -8.45
C SER A 152 9.78 -10.26 -8.49
N PHE A 153 9.54 -11.58 -8.43
CA PHE A 153 8.21 -12.16 -8.34
C PHE A 153 8.03 -12.84 -6.99
N PHE A 154 6.81 -13.03 -6.56
CA PHE A 154 6.50 -13.84 -5.38
C PHE A 154 7.08 -15.26 -5.50
N LYS A 155 7.42 -15.86 -4.35
CA LYS A 155 7.98 -17.23 -4.32
C LYS A 155 7.07 -18.21 -5.06
N GLY A 156 7.67 -19.01 -5.94
CA GLY A 156 6.92 -19.91 -6.82
C GLY A 156 6.41 -19.23 -8.08
N ASN A 157 6.73 -17.94 -8.27
CA ASN A 157 6.35 -17.15 -9.43
C ASN A 157 4.84 -17.28 -9.76
N PRO A 158 3.95 -17.03 -8.76
CA PRO A 158 2.51 -17.14 -8.98
C PRO A 158 2.09 -16.11 -10.03
N LYS A 159 1.40 -16.61 -11.06
CA LYS A 159 0.95 -15.79 -12.19
C LYS A 159 -0.48 -16.13 -12.55
N TRP A 160 -1.11 -15.20 -13.19
CA TRP A 160 -2.32 -15.51 -13.93
C TRP A 160 -1.95 -16.41 -15.11
N PRO A 161 -2.72 -17.48 -15.40
CA PRO A 161 -2.43 -18.36 -16.52
C PRO A 161 -2.29 -17.58 -17.82
N SER A 162 -1.30 -17.91 -18.65
CA SER A 162 -1.05 -17.25 -19.95
C SER A 162 -2.24 -17.32 -20.92
N THR A 163 -3.10 -18.33 -20.73
CA THR A 163 -4.35 -18.47 -21.47
C THR A 163 -5.47 -17.52 -20.99
N ARG A 164 -5.24 -16.78 -19.90
CA ARG A 164 -6.22 -15.90 -19.28
C ARG A 164 -5.75 -14.45 -19.37
N ASP A 165 -5.88 -13.87 -20.55
CA ASP A 165 -5.53 -12.46 -20.85
C ASP A 165 -6.60 -11.45 -20.39
N ARG A 166 -7.82 -11.93 -20.09
CA ARG A 166 -8.96 -11.12 -19.64
C ARG A 166 -9.24 -11.36 -18.19
N LEU A 167 -9.08 -10.31 -17.39
CA LEU A 167 -9.29 -10.33 -15.95
C LEU A 167 -10.34 -9.30 -15.56
N THR A 168 -11.11 -9.62 -14.55
CA THR A 168 -12.18 -8.76 -14.04
C THR A 168 -11.79 -8.17 -12.68
N TYR A 169 -12.19 -6.93 -12.42
CA TYR A 169 -12.05 -6.32 -11.10
C TYR A 169 -13.39 -5.78 -10.59
N ALA A 170 -13.60 -5.83 -9.30
CA ALA A 170 -14.80 -5.29 -8.66
C ALA A 170 -14.46 -4.63 -7.33
N PHE A 171 -15.33 -3.73 -6.92
CA PHE A 171 -15.18 -2.96 -5.70
C PHE A 171 -16.13 -3.44 -4.61
N ALA A 172 -15.69 -3.38 -3.36
CA ALA A 172 -16.54 -3.59 -2.21
C ALA A 172 -17.68 -2.54 -2.19
N PRO A 173 -18.86 -2.90 -1.67
CA PRO A 173 -19.97 -1.96 -1.55
C PRO A 173 -19.57 -0.70 -0.77
N GLY A 174 -20.03 0.46 -1.22
CA GLY A 174 -19.72 1.75 -0.59
C GLY A 174 -18.41 2.41 -1.04
N THR A 175 -17.65 1.80 -1.96
CA THR A 175 -16.48 2.45 -2.56
C THR A 175 -16.89 3.69 -3.34
N SER A 176 -16.20 4.82 -3.13
CA SER A 176 -16.52 6.10 -3.77
C SER A 176 -16.26 6.08 -5.28
N SER A 177 -17.00 6.88 -6.03
CA SER A 177 -16.80 7.04 -7.49
C SER A 177 -15.40 7.51 -7.84
N ASP A 178 -14.80 8.36 -7.01
CA ASP A 178 -13.45 8.87 -7.21
C ASP A 178 -12.41 7.76 -7.07
N ALA A 179 -12.56 6.89 -6.06
CA ALA A 179 -11.68 5.73 -5.88
C ALA A 179 -11.84 4.74 -7.04
N ILE A 180 -13.08 4.45 -7.46
CA ILE A 180 -13.36 3.60 -8.62
C ILE A 180 -12.67 4.15 -9.87
N SER A 181 -12.79 5.44 -10.13
CA SER A 181 -12.19 6.10 -11.30
C SER A 181 -10.65 6.05 -11.26
N ALA A 182 -10.03 6.33 -10.11
CA ALA A 182 -8.58 6.32 -9.95
C ALA A 182 -8.00 4.91 -10.17
N VAL A 183 -8.62 3.88 -9.58
CA VAL A 183 -8.19 2.49 -9.74
C VAL A 183 -8.39 2.00 -11.17
N ALA A 184 -9.51 2.38 -11.82
CA ALA A 184 -9.75 2.03 -13.23
C ALA A 184 -8.68 2.62 -14.16
N LYS A 185 -8.20 3.85 -13.90
CA LYS A 185 -7.08 4.45 -14.63
C LYS A 185 -5.78 3.65 -14.45
N ALA A 186 -5.48 3.22 -13.22
CA ALA A 186 -4.32 2.41 -12.93
C ALA A 186 -4.36 1.05 -13.67
N PHE A 187 -5.53 0.37 -13.73
CA PHE A 187 -5.70 -0.82 -14.57
C PHE A 187 -5.47 -0.54 -16.04
N ASN A 188 -5.97 0.58 -16.58
CA ASN A 188 -5.75 0.97 -17.96
C ASN A 188 -4.26 1.23 -18.25
N THR A 189 -3.53 1.82 -17.31
CA THR A 189 -2.09 2.04 -17.41
C THR A 189 -1.34 0.70 -17.51
N TRP A 190 -1.64 -0.27 -16.65
CA TRP A 190 -1.07 -1.62 -16.74
C TRP A 190 -1.49 -2.35 -18.02
N ALA A 191 -2.75 -2.24 -18.45
CA ALA A 191 -3.22 -2.82 -19.70
C ALA A 191 -2.46 -2.32 -20.93
N SER A 192 -2.01 -1.06 -20.91
CA SER A 192 -1.23 -0.48 -22.00
C SER A 192 0.20 -1.03 -22.10
N GLN A 193 0.70 -1.67 -21.03
CA GLN A 193 2.08 -2.16 -20.92
C GLN A 193 2.17 -3.68 -20.77
N THR A 194 1.05 -4.37 -20.72
CA THR A 194 0.98 -5.83 -20.51
C THR A 194 0.03 -6.48 -21.52
N GLN A 195 0.05 -7.79 -21.58
CA GLN A 195 -0.91 -8.57 -22.39
C GLN A 195 -2.32 -8.58 -21.80
N PHE A 196 -2.50 -8.15 -20.55
CA PHE A 196 -3.79 -8.23 -19.86
C PHE A 196 -4.76 -7.15 -20.29
N ARG A 197 -6.04 -7.53 -20.30
CA ARG A 197 -7.19 -6.67 -20.49
C ARG A 197 -8.06 -6.74 -19.26
N PHE A 198 -8.37 -5.60 -18.68
CA PHE A 198 -9.14 -5.52 -17.46
C PHE A 198 -10.54 -4.97 -17.75
N SER A 199 -11.53 -5.52 -17.07
CA SER A 199 -12.91 -5.02 -17.15
C SER A 199 -13.54 -4.98 -15.75
N GLN A 200 -14.29 -3.92 -15.48
CA GLN A 200 -15.01 -3.82 -14.21
C GLN A 200 -16.22 -4.76 -14.22
N SER A 201 -16.36 -5.53 -13.15
CA SER A 201 -17.50 -6.40 -12.87
C SER A 201 -18.37 -5.80 -11.78
N GLN A 202 -19.68 -6.05 -11.84
CA GLN A 202 -20.60 -5.74 -10.75
C GLN A 202 -20.66 -6.86 -9.70
N ASN A 203 -20.12 -8.03 -10.00
CA ASN A 203 -20.11 -9.17 -9.09
C ASN A 203 -18.76 -9.22 -8.34
N PHE A 204 -18.76 -8.69 -7.10
CA PHE A 204 -17.57 -8.67 -6.25
C PHE A 204 -17.06 -10.06 -5.90
N VAL A 205 -17.97 -11.03 -5.70
CA VAL A 205 -17.58 -12.38 -5.25
C VAL A 205 -16.82 -13.15 -6.33
N SER A 206 -17.25 -13.02 -7.60
CA SER A 206 -16.68 -13.76 -8.73
C SER A 206 -15.58 -13.01 -9.49
N ALA A 207 -15.33 -11.73 -9.16
CA ALA A 207 -14.27 -10.97 -9.79
C ALA A 207 -12.89 -11.56 -9.48
N ASP A 208 -11.95 -11.44 -10.43
CA ASP A 208 -10.57 -11.85 -10.26
C ASP A 208 -9.84 -10.96 -9.23
N PHE A 209 -10.08 -9.66 -9.32
CA PHE A 209 -9.55 -8.70 -8.35
C PHE A 209 -10.68 -8.11 -7.51
N LYS A 210 -10.51 -8.17 -6.20
CA LYS A 210 -11.46 -7.70 -5.20
C LYS A 210 -10.86 -6.55 -4.43
N ILE A 211 -11.41 -5.35 -4.61
CA ILE A 211 -10.82 -4.11 -4.14
C ILE A 211 -11.72 -3.48 -3.08
N GLY A 212 -11.15 -3.15 -1.93
CA GLY A 212 -11.91 -2.54 -0.83
C GLY A 212 -11.07 -1.67 0.08
N PHE A 213 -11.76 -0.88 0.92
CA PHE A 213 -11.17 -0.06 1.96
C PHE A 213 -11.54 -0.65 3.31
N TYR A 214 -10.55 -0.96 4.13
CA TYR A 214 -10.73 -1.67 5.40
C TYR A 214 -9.97 -0.97 6.52
N ILE A 215 -10.39 -1.19 7.76
CA ILE A 215 -9.74 -0.67 8.96
C ILE A 215 -9.42 -1.81 9.92
N GLY A 216 -8.33 -1.68 10.68
CA GLY A 216 -7.97 -2.63 11.72
C GLY A 216 -7.86 -4.06 11.21
N ASP A 217 -8.31 -5.01 12.05
CA ASP A 217 -8.42 -6.42 11.68
C ASP A 217 -9.67 -6.62 10.81
N HIS A 218 -9.46 -7.06 9.59
CA HIS A 218 -10.50 -7.30 8.58
C HIS A 218 -10.49 -8.74 8.06
N GLY A 219 -9.88 -9.65 8.83
CA GLY A 219 -10.01 -11.11 8.65
C GLY A 219 -9.14 -11.72 7.56
N ASP A 220 -8.12 -11.02 7.05
CA ASP A 220 -7.21 -11.52 6.03
C ASP A 220 -5.83 -11.94 6.58
N GLY A 221 -5.62 -11.76 7.88
CA GLY A 221 -4.37 -12.09 8.58
C GLY A 221 -3.30 -10.99 8.52
N ALA A 222 -3.61 -9.83 7.89
CA ALA A 222 -2.72 -8.68 7.79
C ALA A 222 -3.45 -7.39 8.24
N PRO A 223 -3.74 -7.22 9.54
CA PRO A 223 -4.51 -6.09 10.04
C PRO A 223 -3.80 -4.77 9.83
N PHE A 224 -4.56 -3.71 9.52
CA PHE A 224 -4.02 -2.35 9.47
C PHE A 224 -3.86 -1.77 10.88
N ALA A 225 -2.71 -1.15 11.13
CA ALA A 225 -2.38 -0.50 12.40
C ALA A 225 -2.88 0.96 12.49
N GLY A 226 -4.05 1.25 11.93
CA GLY A 226 -4.62 2.60 11.89
C GLY A 226 -3.87 3.54 10.93
N PRO A 227 -3.97 4.87 11.14
CA PRO A 227 -3.36 5.87 10.24
C PRO A 227 -1.82 5.86 10.28
N ASN A 228 -1.21 5.17 11.23
CA ASN A 228 0.24 5.01 11.35
C ASN A 228 0.75 3.68 10.78
N GLY A 229 -0.09 2.93 10.06
CA GLY A 229 0.25 1.68 9.43
C GLY A 229 0.51 1.79 7.92
N ALA A 230 0.55 0.65 7.26
CA ALA A 230 0.68 0.57 5.82
C ALA A 230 -0.47 1.28 5.07
N LEU A 231 -0.21 1.72 3.85
CA LEU A 231 -1.20 2.41 2.99
C LEU A 231 -2.23 1.44 2.42
N ALA A 232 -1.75 0.32 1.95
CA ALA A 232 -2.52 -0.73 1.31
C ALA A 232 -1.69 -2.02 1.31
N HIS A 233 -2.31 -3.14 1.01
CA HIS A 233 -1.63 -4.37 0.67
C HIS A 233 -2.42 -5.18 -0.35
N SER A 234 -1.71 -6.02 -1.09
CA SER A 234 -2.28 -6.89 -2.10
C SER A 234 -1.78 -8.32 -1.97
N PHE A 235 -2.59 -9.24 -2.46
CA PHE A 235 -2.28 -10.66 -2.47
C PHE A 235 -1.94 -11.12 -3.88
N ALA A 236 -0.83 -11.85 -3.99
CA ALA A 236 -0.35 -12.37 -5.27
C ALA A 236 -1.37 -13.29 -5.96
N PRO A 237 -1.26 -13.48 -7.28
CA PRO A 237 -2.09 -14.45 -8.00
C PRO A 237 -2.09 -15.85 -7.36
N PRO A 238 -3.19 -16.58 -7.38
CA PRO A 238 -4.49 -16.21 -7.95
C PRO A 238 -5.46 -15.58 -6.92
N ASP A 239 -5.01 -15.14 -5.75
CA ASP A 239 -5.88 -14.60 -4.68
C ASP A 239 -6.60 -13.33 -5.15
N GLY A 240 -5.88 -12.31 -5.60
CA GLY A 240 -6.42 -11.13 -6.25
C GLY A 240 -7.07 -10.10 -5.34
N ARG A 241 -6.92 -10.17 -4.02
CA ARG A 241 -7.41 -9.14 -3.09
C ARG A 241 -6.48 -7.94 -3.04
N LEU A 242 -7.06 -6.74 -3.05
CA LEU A 242 -6.40 -5.45 -2.81
C LEU A 242 -7.15 -4.70 -1.72
N HIS A 243 -6.50 -4.46 -0.61
CA HIS A 243 -7.05 -3.78 0.55
C HIS A 243 -6.33 -2.45 0.78
N TYR A 244 -7.08 -1.35 0.74
CA TYR A 244 -6.62 -0.03 1.16
C TYR A 244 -6.89 0.15 2.64
N ASN A 245 -5.95 0.78 3.34
CA ASN A 245 -6.15 1.17 4.72
C ASN A 245 -7.12 2.37 4.80
N GLY A 246 -8.33 2.13 5.26
CA GLY A 246 -9.39 3.13 5.35
C GLY A 246 -9.13 4.26 6.35
N ASP A 247 -8.14 4.11 7.23
CA ASP A 247 -7.71 5.16 8.15
C ASP A 247 -6.74 6.18 7.50
N GLN A 248 -6.25 5.89 6.29
CA GLN A 248 -5.39 6.80 5.54
C GLN A 248 -6.19 7.83 4.76
N SER A 249 -5.61 9.00 4.56
CA SER A 249 -6.19 10.04 3.71
C SER A 249 -5.78 9.84 2.26
N PHE A 250 -6.72 9.48 1.41
CA PHE A 250 -6.50 9.34 -0.03
C PHE A 250 -7.13 10.47 -0.82
N SER A 251 -6.54 10.80 -1.97
CA SER A 251 -7.03 11.83 -2.88
C SER A 251 -6.77 11.46 -4.34
N VAL A 252 -7.63 11.91 -5.24
CA VAL A 252 -7.42 11.80 -6.70
C VAL A 252 -6.47 12.87 -7.25
N ASN A 253 -6.10 13.84 -6.42
CA ASN A 253 -5.14 14.89 -6.74
C ASN A 253 -3.96 14.84 -5.75
N PRO A 254 -2.77 15.33 -6.13
CA PRO A 254 -1.60 15.39 -5.25
C PRO A 254 -1.78 16.50 -4.20
N ILE A 255 -2.47 16.19 -3.10
CA ILE A 255 -2.76 17.12 -2.00
C ILE A 255 -1.85 16.79 -0.81
N ALA A 256 -1.24 17.81 -0.20
CA ALA A 256 -0.42 17.65 1.00
C ALA A 256 -1.18 16.88 2.10
N GLY A 257 -0.53 15.90 2.70
CA GLY A 257 -1.12 15.03 3.73
C GLY A 257 -2.08 13.97 3.23
N SER A 258 -2.24 13.81 1.91
CA SER A 258 -3.05 12.74 1.30
C SER A 258 -2.24 11.93 0.28
N PHE A 259 -2.55 10.65 0.16
CA PHE A 259 -1.90 9.75 -0.80
C PHE A 259 -2.67 9.75 -2.12
N HIS A 260 -1.93 9.85 -3.23
CA HIS A 260 -2.54 9.83 -4.55
C HIS A 260 -3.07 8.43 -4.89
N LEU A 261 -4.39 8.30 -4.98
CA LEU A 261 -5.07 7.00 -5.14
C LEU A 261 -4.58 6.20 -6.35
N GLU A 262 -4.41 6.85 -7.50
CA GLU A 262 -3.96 6.19 -8.72
C GLU A 262 -2.52 5.68 -8.59
N THR A 263 -1.64 6.42 -7.90
CA THR A 263 -0.25 5.98 -7.63
C THR A 263 -0.23 4.74 -6.74
N VAL A 264 -1.00 4.74 -5.65
CA VAL A 264 -1.11 3.57 -4.77
C VAL A 264 -1.74 2.40 -5.53
N ALA A 265 -2.78 2.65 -6.33
CA ALA A 265 -3.39 1.61 -7.18
C ALA A 265 -2.40 0.99 -8.15
N LEU A 266 -1.58 1.80 -8.83
CA LEU A 266 -0.55 1.30 -9.77
C LEU A 266 0.42 0.35 -9.06
N HIS A 267 0.89 0.70 -7.86
CA HIS A 267 1.76 -0.14 -7.05
C HIS A 267 1.08 -1.46 -6.68
N GLU A 268 -0.10 -1.38 -6.10
CA GLU A 268 -0.82 -2.55 -5.61
C GLU A 268 -1.26 -3.50 -6.74
N ILE A 269 -1.64 -2.96 -7.91
CA ILE A 269 -1.94 -3.77 -9.08
C ILE A 269 -0.70 -4.52 -9.56
N GLY A 270 0.50 -3.96 -9.45
CA GLY A 270 1.74 -4.68 -9.72
C GLY A 270 1.84 -5.97 -8.91
N HIS A 271 1.50 -5.94 -7.62
CA HIS A 271 1.43 -7.13 -6.77
C HIS A 271 0.33 -8.12 -7.21
N LEU A 272 -0.84 -7.61 -7.58
CA LEU A 272 -1.92 -8.44 -8.14
C LEU A 272 -1.50 -9.17 -9.43
N LEU A 273 -0.56 -8.61 -10.17
CA LEU A 273 0.02 -9.19 -11.38
C LEU A 273 1.22 -10.11 -11.10
N GLY A 274 1.67 -10.20 -9.85
CA GLY A 274 2.75 -11.09 -9.41
C GLY A 274 4.09 -10.42 -9.16
N LEU A 275 4.23 -9.11 -9.38
CA LEU A 275 5.44 -8.37 -9.07
C LEU A 275 5.63 -8.21 -7.56
N GLN A 276 6.86 -8.31 -7.11
CA GLN A 276 7.31 -7.94 -5.76
C GLN A 276 7.89 -6.52 -5.75
N HIS A 277 8.34 -6.07 -4.59
CA HIS A 277 9.01 -4.78 -4.47
C HIS A 277 10.29 -4.72 -5.32
N SER A 278 10.56 -3.55 -5.87
CA SER A 278 11.80 -3.22 -6.57
C SER A 278 12.76 -2.45 -5.67
N SER A 279 14.07 -2.64 -5.88
CA SER A 279 15.11 -1.83 -5.26
C SER A 279 15.36 -0.51 -6.00
N VAL A 280 14.68 -0.25 -7.10
CA VAL A 280 14.81 1.00 -7.87
C VAL A 280 13.84 2.02 -7.29
N GLN A 281 14.36 3.13 -6.75
CA GLN A 281 13.57 4.15 -6.07
C GLN A 281 12.52 4.80 -6.99
N ASP A 282 12.83 4.95 -8.28
CA ASP A 282 11.93 5.55 -9.26
C ASP A 282 10.87 4.57 -9.80
N ALA A 283 11.03 3.25 -9.60
CA ALA A 283 10.05 2.26 -10.00
C ALA A 283 8.76 2.40 -9.18
N ILE A 284 7.60 2.11 -9.81
CA ILE A 284 6.33 2.12 -9.09
C ILE A 284 6.33 1.06 -7.98
N MET A 285 7.05 -0.04 -8.18
CA MET A 285 7.18 -1.13 -7.19
C MET A 285 8.15 -0.82 -6.04
N TRP A 286 8.72 0.39 -5.94
CA TRP A 286 9.42 0.83 -4.73
C TRP A 286 8.46 0.89 -3.55
N PRO A 287 8.78 0.32 -2.38
CA PRO A 287 7.81 0.13 -1.29
C PRO A 287 7.22 1.41 -0.71
N SER A 288 7.96 2.52 -0.74
CA SER A 288 7.53 3.78 -0.10
C SER A 288 6.85 4.71 -1.09
N ILE A 289 5.70 5.25 -0.70
CA ILE A 289 4.89 6.17 -1.50
C ILE A 289 4.60 7.42 -0.67
N PRO A 290 5.35 8.51 -0.87
CA PRO A 290 5.13 9.76 -0.14
C PRO A 290 3.76 10.38 -0.44
N ALA A 291 3.22 11.14 0.53
CA ALA A 291 2.02 11.94 0.31
C ALA A 291 2.23 12.97 -0.81
N ALA A 292 1.16 13.40 -1.45
CA ALA A 292 1.15 14.37 -2.55
C ALA A 292 2.04 13.99 -3.75
N THR A 293 2.40 12.71 -3.91
CA THR A 293 3.29 12.24 -4.97
C THR A 293 2.51 11.53 -6.06
N ILE A 294 2.70 11.96 -7.31
CA ILE A 294 2.25 11.22 -8.50
C ILE A 294 3.45 10.44 -9.04
N LYS A 295 3.26 9.14 -9.23
CA LYS A 295 4.26 8.23 -9.78
C LYS A 295 3.61 7.31 -10.82
N GLY A 296 4.27 7.17 -11.98
CA GLY A 296 3.84 6.28 -13.05
C GLY A 296 4.67 4.99 -13.09
N LEU A 297 4.41 4.15 -14.08
CA LEU A 297 5.24 2.97 -14.34
C LEU A 297 6.62 3.41 -14.84
N HIS A 298 7.65 2.80 -14.27
CA HIS A 298 9.03 2.92 -14.70
C HIS A 298 9.38 1.78 -15.67
N ALA A 299 10.41 1.96 -16.50
CA ALA A 299 10.89 0.92 -17.41
C ALA A 299 11.20 -0.40 -16.69
N GLU A 300 11.69 -0.32 -15.48
CA GLU A 300 11.97 -1.46 -14.60
C GLU A 300 10.72 -2.30 -14.30
N ASP A 301 9.58 -1.65 -13.99
CA ASP A 301 8.31 -2.32 -13.70
C ASP A 301 7.82 -3.10 -14.93
N ILE A 302 7.93 -2.49 -16.12
CA ILE A 302 7.51 -3.06 -17.39
C ILE A 302 8.43 -4.23 -17.79
N GLN A 303 9.75 -4.06 -17.65
CA GLN A 303 10.71 -5.13 -17.92
C GLN A 303 10.51 -6.30 -16.96
N GLY A 304 10.20 -6.01 -15.69
CA GLY A 304 9.84 -7.00 -14.69
C GLY A 304 8.76 -7.93 -15.20
N PHE A 305 7.71 -7.36 -15.70
CA PHE A 305 6.59 -8.13 -16.22
C PHE A 305 6.95 -8.90 -17.51
N ASN A 306 7.57 -8.26 -18.49
CA ASN A 306 7.85 -8.84 -19.81
C ASN A 306 8.95 -9.92 -19.81
N ASN A 307 9.90 -9.87 -18.88
CA ASN A 307 10.96 -10.87 -18.72
C ASN A 307 10.53 -12.07 -17.85
N SER A 308 9.28 -12.14 -17.48
CA SER A 308 8.72 -13.32 -16.84
C SER A 308 8.83 -14.51 -17.81
N PRO A 309 9.49 -15.65 -17.44
CA PRO A 309 9.82 -16.73 -18.37
C PRO A 309 8.65 -17.33 -19.15
N ASP A 310 7.42 -17.00 -18.78
CA ASP A 310 6.19 -17.50 -19.43
C ASP A 310 5.36 -16.40 -20.10
N VAL A 311 5.88 -15.17 -20.19
CA VAL A 311 5.21 -14.08 -20.93
C VAL A 311 5.84 -14.02 -22.32
N GLU A 312 5.05 -14.28 -23.36
CA GLU A 312 5.49 -13.99 -24.73
C GLU A 312 5.80 -12.47 -24.84
N PRO A 313 6.98 -12.09 -25.34
CA PRO A 313 7.31 -10.69 -25.50
C PRO A 313 6.30 -10.01 -26.41
N ILE A 314 5.76 -8.86 -25.97
CA ILE A 314 4.88 -8.04 -26.80
C ILE A 314 5.66 -7.69 -28.06
N ARG A 315 5.33 -8.32 -29.18
CA ARG A 315 5.86 -7.96 -30.48
C ARG A 315 5.21 -6.64 -30.88
N PHE A 316 5.90 -5.52 -30.67
CA PHE A 316 5.53 -4.28 -31.32
C PHE A 316 5.62 -4.51 -32.83
N SER A 317 4.48 -4.63 -33.50
CA SER A 317 4.43 -4.57 -34.95
C SER A 317 4.90 -3.18 -35.36
N SER A 318 6.14 -3.11 -35.85
CA SER A 318 6.68 -1.90 -36.47
C SER A 318 5.92 -1.66 -37.77
N TYR A 319 4.81 -0.94 -37.66
CA TYR A 319 4.25 -0.30 -38.85
C TYR A 319 5.23 0.82 -39.27
N VAL A 320 6.13 0.48 -40.17
CA VAL A 320 6.92 1.44 -40.93
C VAL A 320 5.92 2.17 -41.80
N PHE A 321 5.56 3.41 -41.45
CA PHE A 321 4.95 4.33 -42.41
C PHE A 321 6.00 4.64 -43.47
N GLN A 322 5.93 3.98 -44.64
CA GLN A 322 6.57 4.42 -45.83
C GLN A 322 5.85 5.68 -46.31
N CYS A 323 6.45 6.84 -46.06
CA CYS A 323 6.12 8.04 -46.82
C CYS A 323 6.63 7.83 -48.24
N ASN A 324 5.75 7.58 -49.18
CA ASN A 324 6.05 7.74 -50.58
C ASN A 324 6.08 9.24 -50.92
N VAL A 325 7.23 9.70 -51.37
CA VAL A 325 7.43 11.02 -51.99
C VAL A 325 6.90 11.00 -53.40
#